data_bd08a0721a0cd28d71abed925a83aca8
#
_entry.id   bd08a0721a0cd28d71abed925a83aca8
#
_cell.length_a   1.000
_cell.length_b   1.000
_cell.length_c   1.000
_cell.angle_alpha   90.00
_cell.angle_beta   90.00
_cell.angle_gamma   90.00
#
_symmetry.space_group_name_H-M   'P 1'
#
loop_
_entity.id
_entity.type
_entity.pdbx_description
1 polymer ?
#
loop_
_entity_poly.entity_id
_entity_poly.type
_entity_poly.pdbx_seq_one_letter_code
_entity_poly.pdbx_strand_id
1 'polypeptide(L)'
;MNTCFWDSNLFQTIVLILTACITLVLYRDKKRKEVRNAAVIVVLQIEEVEKNIEYILSEGIVNGTILETSMHYSSLIFEENHWDKYSHLIVGHIASESFEKIDEFYKAANQIREQQVFIKQKIQQSIDSKVWHYYAASYTQVANNDLDPQVKVQSIHDRFNQISVPPF
;
A
#
# COMPACT_ATOMS: atom_id res chain seq x y z
N MET A 1 -31.56 -27.68 59.77
CA MET A 1 -31.42 -26.45 58.93
C MET A 1 -30.23 -26.68 58.04
N ASN A 2 -30.45 -27.17 56.82
CA ASN A 2 -29.37 -27.28 55.82
C ASN A 2 -29.29 -25.92 55.11
N THR A 3 -28.41 -25.06 55.59
CA THR A 3 -28.05 -23.86 54.84
C THR A 3 -27.42 -24.33 53.51
N CYS A 4 -28.11 -24.09 52.42
CA CYS A 4 -27.68 -24.50 51.11
C CYS A 4 -26.28 -23.90 50.86
N PHE A 5 -25.26 -24.71 50.62
CA PHE A 5 -23.87 -24.30 50.36
C PHE A 5 -23.82 -23.22 49.27
N TRP A 6 -24.79 -23.21 48.37
CA TRP A 6 -24.91 -22.26 47.24
C TRP A 6 -25.29 -20.83 47.67
N ASP A 7 -25.85 -20.63 48.86
CA ASP A 7 -26.23 -19.30 49.37
C ASP A 7 -25.16 -18.65 50.24
N SER A 8 -23.99 -19.28 50.36
CA SER A 8 -22.93 -18.71 51.19
C SER A 8 -22.18 -17.65 50.37
N ASN A 9 -21.90 -16.48 50.97
CA ASN A 9 -21.07 -15.42 50.44
C ASN A 9 -19.70 -15.95 49.96
N LEU A 10 -19.23 -17.03 50.56
CA LEU A 10 -17.96 -17.69 50.20
C LEU A 10 -18.03 -18.35 48.85
N PHE A 11 -19.13 -19.01 48.48
CA PHE A 11 -19.30 -19.60 47.16
C PHE A 11 -19.33 -18.51 46.08
N GLN A 12 -20.09 -17.43 46.29
CA GLN A 12 -20.14 -16.30 45.37
C GLN A 12 -18.75 -15.68 45.16
N THR A 13 -17.97 -15.53 46.23
CA THR A 13 -16.60 -15.00 46.15
C THR A 13 -15.68 -15.91 45.33
N ILE A 14 -15.77 -17.24 45.52
CA ILE A 14 -15.00 -18.22 44.74
C ILE A 14 -15.35 -18.13 43.25
N VAL A 15 -16.64 -18.06 42.90
CA VAL A 15 -17.09 -17.92 41.50
C VAL A 15 -16.57 -16.64 40.86
N LEU A 16 -16.60 -15.52 41.57
CA LEU A 16 -16.06 -14.25 41.09
C LEU A 16 -14.56 -14.32 40.83
N ILE A 17 -13.79 -14.92 41.74
CA ILE A 17 -12.34 -15.10 41.57
C ILE A 17 -12.06 -15.99 40.35
N LEU A 18 -12.73 -17.12 40.20
CA LEU A 18 -12.57 -18.01 39.06
C LEU A 18 -12.89 -17.30 37.72
N THR A 19 -13.99 -16.55 37.69
CA THR A 19 -14.39 -15.79 36.50
C THR A 19 -13.33 -14.74 36.13
N ALA A 20 -12.80 -14.02 37.12
CA ALA A 20 -11.74 -13.07 36.92
C ALA A 20 -10.44 -13.73 36.38
N CYS A 21 -10.07 -14.88 36.95
CA CYS A 21 -8.89 -15.63 36.47
C CYS A 21 -9.07 -16.11 35.03
N ILE A 22 -10.23 -16.68 34.70
CA ILE A 22 -10.52 -17.10 33.31
C ILE A 22 -10.48 -15.94 32.35
N THR A 23 -11.09 -14.81 32.70
CA THR A 23 -11.08 -13.60 31.87
C THR A 23 -9.66 -13.09 31.63
N LEU A 24 -8.81 -13.11 32.65
CA LEU A 24 -7.39 -12.69 32.52
C LEU A 24 -6.61 -13.63 31.58
N VAL A 25 -6.82 -14.94 31.69
CA VAL A 25 -6.18 -15.93 30.81
C VAL A 25 -6.61 -15.72 29.36
N LEU A 26 -7.92 -15.60 29.11
CA LEU A 26 -8.46 -15.36 27.78
C LEU A 26 -7.97 -14.04 27.18
N TYR A 27 -7.90 -12.97 27.98
CA TYR A 27 -7.36 -11.69 27.56
C TYR A 27 -5.88 -11.79 27.16
N ARG A 28 -5.07 -12.50 27.94
CA ARG A 28 -3.63 -12.69 27.64
C ARG A 28 -3.45 -13.50 26.34
N ASP A 29 -4.23 -14.54 26.16
CA ASP A 29 -4.18 -15.36 24.92
C ASP A 29 -4.62 -14.56 23.69
N LYS A 30 -5.67 -13.77 23.80
CA LYS A 30 -6.09 -12.87 22.74
C LYS A 30 -4.98 -11.89 22.37
N LYS A 31 -4.40 -11.22 23.35
CA LYS A 31 -3.30 -10.26 23.14
C LYS A 31 -2.09 -10.92 22.48
N ARG A 32 -1.69 -12.13 22.88
CA ARG A 32 -0.59 -12.87 22.25
C ARG A 32 -0.89 -13.20 20.79
N LYS A 33 -2.13 -13.57 20.46
CA LYS A 33 -2.54 -13.83 19.07
C LYS A 33 -2.50 -12.56 18.24
N GLU A 34 -2.95 -11.44 18.76
CA GLU A 34 -2.88 -10.13 18.09
C GLU A 34 -1.44 -9.74 17.75
N VAL A 35 -0.52 -9.84 18.71
CA VAL A 35 0.91 -9.56 18.48
C VAL A 35 1.50 -10.49 17.43
N ARG A 36 1.21 -11.80 17.52
CA ARG A 36 1.69 -12.77 16.54
C ARG A 36 1.17 -12.48 15.14
N ASN A 37 -0.11 -12.17 15.00
CA ASN A 37 -0.70 -11.83 13.71
C ASN A 37 -0.08 -10.53 13.15
N ALA A 38 0.10 -9.51 13.98
CA ALA A 38 0.77 -8.28 13.61
C ALA A 38 2.20 -8.54 13.09
N ALA A 39 2.98 -9.36 13.81
CA ALA A 39 4.32 -9.71 13.39
C ALA A 39 4.34 -10.46 12.04
N VAL A 40 3.42 -11.40 11.82
CA VAL A 40 3.30 -12.11 10.54
C VAL A 40 3.00 -11.14 9.40
N ILE A 41 2.07 -10.20 9.58
CA ILE A 41 1.72 -9.21 8.55
C ILE A 41 2.93 -8.34 8.22
N VAL A 42 3.69 -7.89 9.22
CA VAL A 42 4.90 -7.09 9.03
C VAL A 42 5.98 -7.87 8.27
N VAL A 43 6.21 -9.14 8.62
CA VAL A 43 7.19 -10.00 7.92
C VAL A 43 6.79 -10.20 6.46
N LEU A 44 5.53 -10.54 6.19
CA LEU A 44 5.04 -10.70 4.81
C LEU A 44 5.20 -9.42 3.98
N GLN A 45 5.00 -8.26 4.60
CA GLN A 45 5.22 -7.00 3.90
C GLN A 45 6.71 -6.74 3.63
N ILE A 46 7.61 -7.09 4.55
CA ILE A 46 9.07 -6.98 4.30
C ILE A 46 9.45 -7.84 3.09
N GLU A 47 9.01 -9.09 3.03
CA GLU A 47 9.26 -10.00 1.89
C GLU A 47 8.69 -9.43 0.58
N GLU A 48 7.51 -8.82 0.61
CA GLU A 48 6.91 -8.17 -0.55
C GLU A 48 7.74 -6.96 -1.01
N VAL A 49 8.17 -6.11 -0.07
CA VAL A 49 9.02 -4.95 -0.35
C VAL A 49 10.35 -5.37 -0.96
N GLU A 50 11.01 -6.38 -0.39
CA GLU A 50 12.27 -6.92 -0.92
C GLU A 50 12.10 -7.41 -2.36
N LYS A 51 11.07 -8.19 -2.63
CA LYS A 51 10.75 -8.68 -3.99
C LYS A 51 10.48 -7.55 -4.97
N ASN A 52 9.75 -6.51 -4.56
CA ASN A 52 9.46 -5.37 -5.42
C ASN A 52 10.71 -4.53 -5.69
N ILE A 53 11.62 -4.40 -4.72
CA ILE A 53 12.92 -3.75 -4.92
C ILE A 53 13.78 -4.56 -5.88
N GLU A 54 13.88 -5.88 -5.72
CA GLU A 54 14.61 -6.76 -6.64
C GLU A 54 14.09 -6.64 -8.07
N TYR A 55 12.77 -6.60 -8.24
CA TYR A 55 12.16 -6.39 -9.55
C TYR A 55 12.56 -5.04 -10.16
N ILE A 56 12.52 -3.95 -9.39
CA ILE A 56 12.94 -2.63 -9.87
C ILE A 56 14.41 -2.62 -10.27
N LEU A 57 15.27 -3.30 -9.49
CA LEU A 57 16.71 -3.38 -9.77
C LEU A 57 17.03 -4.22 -11.00
N SER A 58 16.30 -5.32 -11.21
CA SER A 58 16.55 -6.24 -12.34
C SER A 58 15.97 -5.73 -13.66
N GLU A 59 14.76 -5.22 -13.64
CA GLU A 59 14.01 -4.86 -14.84
C GLU A 59 13.94 -3.34 -15.07
N GLY A 60 14.10 -2.55 -14.01
CA GLY A 60 13.92 -1.10 -14.03
C GLY A 60 15.18 -0.31 -14.32
N ILE A 61 16.36 -0.93 -14.26
CA ILE A 61 17.65 -0.24 -14.45
C ILE A 61 18.39 -0.84 -15.63
N VAL A 62 18.54 -0.07 -16.70
CA VAL A 62 19.36 -0.44 -17.87
C VAL A 62 20.53 0.53 -17.99
N ASN A 63 21.76 0.00 -18.00
CA ASN A 63 23.00 0.79 -18.08
C ASN A 63 23.12 1.86 -16.97
N GLY A 64 22.63 1.56 -15.77
CA GLY A 64 22.65 2.50 -14.63
C GLY A 64 21.60 3.61 -14.68
N THR A 65 20.69 3.57 -15.65
CA THR A 65 19.59 4.53 -15.79
C THR A 65 18.26 3.84 -15.54
N ILE A 66 17.44 4.46 -14.70
CA ILE A 66 16.08 3.98 -14.45
C ILE A 66 15.23 4.19 -15.70
N LEU A 67 14.60 3.12 -16.19
CA LEU A 67 13.66 3.21 -17.30
C LEU A 67 12.34 3.84 -16.79
N GLU A 68 11.98 4.98 -17.38
CA GLU A 68 10.71 5.66 -17.05
C GLU A 68 9.49 4.74 -17.21
N THR A 69 9.49 3.92 -18.25
CA THR A 69 8.43 2.93 -18.51
C THR A 69 8.29 1.91 -17.39
N SER A 70 9.41 1.35 -16.89
CA SER A 70 9.40 0.38 -15.79
C SER A 70 8.86 1.00 -14.50
N MET A 71 9.23 2.25 -14.21
CA MET A 71 8.72 2.96 -13.04
C MET A 71 7.25 3.33 -13.16
N HIS A 72 6.76 3.61 -14.37
CA HIS A 72 5.34 3.91 -14.59
C HIS A 72 4.45 2.68 -14.35
N TYR A 73 4.86 1.53 -14.87
CA TYR A 73 4.08 0.29 -14.79
C TYR A 73 4.34 -0.53 -13.53
N SER A 74 5.46 -0.31 -12.81
CA SER A 74 5.71 -1.01 -11.56
C SER A 74 4.64 -0.68 -10.51
N SER A 75 4.23 -1.67 -9.74
CA SER A 75 3.47 -1.43 -8.51
C SER A 75 4.31 -0.59 -7.53
N LEU A 76 3.65 0.09 -6.61
CA LEU A 76 4.36 0.70 -5.48
C LEU A 76 5.02 -0.42 -4.66
N ILE A 77 6.16 -0.12 -4.04
CA ILE A 77 6.84 -1.12 -3.20
C ILE A 77 5.94 -1.61 -2.05
N PHE A 78 5.02 -0.77 -1.59
CA PHE A 78 3.86 -1.12 -0.77
C PHE A 78 2.79 -0.02 -0.87
N GLU A 79 1.54 -0.38 -0.66
CA GLU A 79 0.42 0.57 -0.68
C GLU A 79 0.21 1.22 0.69
N GLU A 80 0.10 0.41 1.75
CA GLU A 80 -0.10 0.83 3.14
C GLU A 80 1.11 0.42 3.99
N ASN A 81 1.61 1.31 4.85
CA ASN A 81 2.69 1.00 5.78
C ASN A 81 2.14 0.22 6.99
N HIS A 82 2.31 -1.09 6.98
CA HIS A 82 1.87 -1.95 8.07
C HIS A 82 2.70 -1.77 9.35
N TRP A 83 3.95 -1.31 9.24
CA TRP A 83 4.76 -1.00 10.41
C TRP A 83 4.17 0.12 11.24
N ASP A 84 3.74 1.22 10.63
CA ASP A 84 3.09 2.33 11.33
C ASP A 84 1.84 1.88 12.08
N LYS A 85 1.12 0.91 11.50
CA LYS A 85 -0.11 0.37 12.06
C LYS A 85 0.11 -0.60 13.22
N TYR A 86 1.15 -1.43 13.16
CA TYR A 86 1.33 -2.56 14.07
C TYR A 86 2.56 -2.48 14.99
N SER A 87 3.48 -1.54 14.79
CA SER A 87 4.70 -1.38 15.58
C SER A 87 4.45 -1.28 17.08
N HIS A 88 3.38 -0.57 17.48
CA HIS A 88 2.99 -0.40 18.87
C HIS A 88 2.59 -1.72 19.57
N LEU A 89 2.15 -2.74 18.83
CA LEU A 89 1.87 -4.07 19.36
C LEU A 89 3.14 -4.90 19.55
N ILE A 90 4.16 -4.62 18.73
CA ILE A 90 5.37 -5.43 18.63
C ILE A 90 6.48 -4.90 19.57
N VAL A 91 6.54 -3.61 19.82
CA VAL A 91 7.63 -2.92 20.55
C VAL A 91 8.03 -3.57 21.88
N GLY A 92 7.10 -4.13 22.63
CA GLY A 92 7.38 -4.81 23.92
C GLY A 92 7.72 -6.31 23.80
N HIS A 93 7.80 -6.86 22.60
CA HIS A 93 7.92 -8.29 22.35
C HIS A 93 9.18 -8.69 21.58
N ILE A 94 9.93 -7.74 21.04
CA ILE A 94 11.20 -7.94 20.34
C ILE A 94 12.32 -7.12 21.01
N ALA A 95 13.56 -7.50 20.73
CA ALA A 95 14.73 -6.76 21.21
C ALA A 95 14.75 -5.34 20.60
N SER A 96 15.20 -4.34 21.37
CA SER A 96 15.25 -2.94 20.93
C SER A 96 16.05 -2.76 19.65
N GLU A 97 17.19 -3.45 19.52
CA GLU A 97 18.03 -3.42 18.33
C GLU A 97 17.28 -3.94 17.08
N SER A 98 16.49 -5.01 17.23
CA SER A 98 15.69 -5.55 16.13
C SER A 98 14.55 -4.60 15.76
N PHE A 99 13.93 -3.95 16.73
CA PHE A 99 12.91 -2.95 16.51
C PHE A 99 13.45 -1.76 15.72
N GLU A 100 14.62 -1.24 16.10
CA GLU A 100 15.27 -0.13 15.41
C GLU A 100 15.63 -0.48 13.97
N LYS A 101 16.16 -1.68 13.70
CA LYS A 101 16.47 -2.14 12.33
C LYS A 101 15.23 -2.23 11.44
N ILE A 102 14.12 -2.73 11.98
CA ILE A 102 12.86 -2.79 11.24
C ILE A 102 12.33 -1.37 10.97
N ASP A 103 12.41 -0.49 11.95
CA ASP A 103 12.00 0.90 11.83
C ASP A 103 12.81 1.66 10.77
N GLU A 104 14.13 1.47 10.76
CA GLU A 104 15.04 2.02 9.73
C GLU A 104 14.71 1.45 8.33
N PHE A 105 14.45 0.15 8.24
CA PHE A 105 14.03 -0.47 6.98
C PHE A 105 12.75 0.19 6.42
N TYR A 106 11.71 0.35 7.25
CA TYR A 106 10.45 0.96 6.81
C TYR A 106 10.60 2.45 6.49
N LYS A 107 11.47 3.18 7.18
CA LYS A 107 11.80 4.57 6.83
C LYS A 107 12.45 4.65 5.44
N ALA A 108 13.42 3.79 5.16
CA ALA A 108 14.07 3.73 3.85
C ALA A 108 13.07 3.31 2.75
N ALA A 109 12.27 2.30 3.00
CA ALA A 109 11.23 1.84 2.09
C ALA A 109 10.20 2.95 1.80
N ASN A 110 9.78 3.71 2.80
CA ASN A 110 8.87 4.83 2.61
C ASN A 110 9.47 5.94 1.74
N GLN A 111 10.75 6.24 1.90
CA GLN A 111 11.46 7.19 1.03
C GLN A 111 11.46 6.73 -0.44
N ILE A 112 11.71 5.45 -0.69
CA ILE A 112 11.63 4.88 -2.05
C ILE A 112 10.21 5.01 -2.60
N ARG A 113 9.19 4.67 -1.81
CA ARG A 113 7.78 4.80 -2.20
C ARG A 113 7.42 6.24 -2.56
N GLU A 114 7.85 7.22 -1.79
CA GLU A 114 7.62 8.64 -2.07
C GLU A 114 8.26 9.06 -3.41
N GLN A 115 9.48 8.59 -3.67
CA GLN A 115 10.14 8.83 -4.96
C GLN A 115 9.39 8.15 -6.12
N GLN A 116 8.91 6.94 -5.95
CA GLN A 116 8.07 6.27 -6.96
C GLN A 116 6.80 7.07 -7.26
N VAL A 117 6.09 7.53 -6.24
CA VAL A 117 4.88 8.35 -6.40
C VAL A 117 5.20 9.64 -7.15
N PHE A 118 6.29 10.32 -6.76
CA PHE A 118 6.73 11.55 -7.42
C PHE A 118 7.05 11.32 -8.91
N ILE A 119 7.82 10.27 -9.23
CA ILE A 119 8.17 9.91 -10.62
C ILE A 119 6.91 9.62 -11.43
N LYS A 120 5.99 8.79 -10.89
CA LYS A 120 4.73 8.48 -11.56
C LYS A 120 3.89 9.73 -11.85
N GLN A 121 3.80 10.65 -10.90
CA GLN A 121 3.10 11.92 -11.11
C GLN A 121 3.76 12.76 -12.21
N LYS A 122 5.10 12.82 -12.25
CA LYS A 122 5.82 13.57 -13.30
C LYS A 122 5.64 12.95 -14.69
N ILE A 123 5.67 11.64 -14.79
CA ILE A 123 5.41 10.93 -16.05
C ILE A 123 3.97 11.21 -16.50
N GLN A 124 2.99 11.09 -15.61
CA GLN A 124 1.59 11.37 -15.93
C GLN A 124 1.39 12.81 -16.41
N GLN A 125 1.97 13.80 -15.71
CA GLN A 125 1.93 15.20 -16.14
C GLN A 125 2.54 15.41 -17.52
N SER A 126 3.65 14.72 -17.84
CA SER A 126 4.28 14.78 -19.16
C SER A 126 3.40 14.19 -20.24
N ILE A 127 2.75 13.06 -19.98
CA ILE A 127 1.80 12.42 -20.89
C ILE A 127 0.62 13.36 -21.15
N ASP A 128 0.00 13.89 -20.10
CA ASP A 128 -1.15 14.80 -20.20
C ASP A 128 -0.79 16.05 -20.99
N SER A 129 0.41 16.62 -20.79
CA SER A 129 0.91 17.76 -21.54
C SER A 129 1.09 17.43 -23.04
N LYS A 130 1.69 16.27 -23.35
CA LYS A 130 1.87 15.83 -24.76
C LYS A 130 0.52 15.59 -25.43
N VAL A 131 -0.41 14.97 -24.75
CA VAL A 131 -1.79 14.75 -25.24
C VAL A 131 -2.47 16.08 -25.49
N TRP A 132 -2.38 17.04 -24.57
CA TRP A 132 -2.94 18.38 -24.75
C TRP A 132 -2.33 19.13 -25.94
N HIS A 133 -1.02 19.11 -26.09
CA HIS A 133 -0.36 19.73 -27.25
C HIS A 133 -0.80 19.08 -28.58
N TYR A 134 -0.95 17.75 -28.60
CA TYR A 134 -1.44 17.05 -29.77
C TYR A 134 -2.88 17.47 -30.12
N TYR A 135 -3.75 17.59 -29.13
CA TYR A 135 -5.13 18.07 -29.35
C TYR A 135 -5.13 19.50 -29.85
N ALA A 136 -4.39 20.39 -29.24
CA ALA A 136 -4.32 21.78 -29.63
C ALA A 136 -3.81 21.94 -31.08
N ALA A 137 -2.76 21.22 -31.46
CA ALA A 137 -2.23 21.21 -32.82
C ALA A 137 -3.24 20.66 -33.83
N SER A 138 -3.90 19.54 -33.49
CA SER A 138 -4.94 18.92 -34.34
C SER A 138 -6.14 19.83 -34.52
N TYR A 139 -6.57 20.50 -33.44
CA TYR A 139 -7.68 21.45 -33.48
C TYR A 139 -7.35 22.65 -34.37
N THR A 140 -6.16 23.22 -34.24
CA THR A 140 -5.68 24.34 -35.07
C THR A 140 -5.60 23.96 -36.54
N GLN A 141 -5.10 22.75 -36.86
CA GLN A 141 -5.01 22.25 -38.23
C GLN A 141 -6.37 22.04 -38.86
N VAL A 142 -7.36 21.54 -38.09
CA VAL A 142 -8.74 21.34 -38.56
C VAL A 142 -9.48 22.69 -38.69
N ALA A 143 -9.22 23.64 -37.78
CA ALA A 143 -9.83 24.98 -37.84
C ALA A 143 -9.36 25.82 -39.04
N ASN A 144 -8.13 25.60 -39.51
CA ASN A 144 -7.58 26.30 -40.67
C ASN A 144 -8.00 25.68 -42.01
N ASN A 145 -8.60 24.48 -42.02
CA ASN A 145 -9.18 23.91 -43.22
C ASN A 145 -10.68 24.24 -43.29
N ASP A 146 -11.20 24.72 -44.40
CA ASP A 146 -12.63 24.99 -44.68
C ASP A 146 -13.50 23.73 -44.75
N LEU A 147 -13.26 22.76 -43.88
CA LEU A 147 -14.02 21.52 -43.79
C LEU A 147 -15.31 21.71 -42.95
N ASP A 148 -16.36 20.98 -43.37
CA ASP A 148 -17.62 20.90 -42.68
C ASP A 148 -17.41 20.55 -41.18
N PRO A 149 -18.08 21.24 -40.23
CA PRO A 149 -17.96 20.99 -38.81
C PRO A 149 -18.14 19.51 -38.41
N GLN A 150 -19.01 18.75 -39.11
CA GLN A 150 -19.21 17.32 -38.83
C GLN A 150 -17.98 16.48 -39.21
N VAL A 151 -17.36 16.77 -40.35
CA VAL A 151 -16.14 16.09 -40.80
C VAL A 151 -14.95 16.43 -39.85
N LYS A 152 -14.92 17.66 -39.31
CA LYS A 152 -13.92 18.09 -38.32
C LYS A 152 -14.01 17.25 -37.04
N VAL A 153 -15.22 17.03 -36.50
CA VAL A 153 -15.43 16.24 -35.27
C VAL A 153 -15.06 14.78 -35.52
N GLN A 154 -15.43 14.21 -36.65
CA GLN A 154 -15.16 12.82 -37.00
C GLN A 154 -13.63 12.58 -37.15
N SER A 155 -12.91 13.48 -37.82
CA SER A 155 -11.46 13.35 -37.99
C SER A 155 -10.69 13.47 -36.67
N ILE A 156 -11.18 14.24 -35.72
CA ILE A 156 -10.60 14.32 -34.37
C ILE A 156 -10.85 13.02 -33.60
N HIS A 157 -12.07 12.49 -33.68
CA HIS A 157 -12.44 11.23 -33.04
C HIS A 157 -11.66 10.04 -33.59
N ASP A 158 -11.50 9.93 -34.90
CA ASP A 158 -10.75 8.87 -35.56
C ASP A 158 -9.25 8.91 -35.22
N ARG A 159 -8.67 10.10 -35.11
CA ARG A 159 -7.29 10.28 -34.66
C ARG A 159 -7.12 9.95 -33.18
N PHE A 160 -8.10 10.26 -32.34
CA PHE A 160 -8.11 9.87 -30.93
C PHE A 160 -8.10 8.34 -30.76
N ASN A 161 -8.92 7.64 -31.54
CA ASN A 161 -8.99 6.17 -31.50
C ASN A 161 -7.73 5.49 -32.05
N GLN A 162 -6.92 6.18 -32.87
CA GLN A 162 -5.62 5.71 -33.34
C GLN A 162 -4.50 5.86 -32.30
N ILE A 163 -4.70 6.71 -31.27
CA ILE A 163 -3.78 6.87 -30.13
C ILE A 163 -4.14 5.88 -29.02
N SER A 164 -5.16 5.03 -29.21
CA SER A 164 -5.51 4.03 -28.21
C SER A 164 -4.27 3.20 -27.86
N VAL A 165 -3.90 3.35 -26.60
CA VAL A 165 -2.87 2.57 -25.91
C VAL A 165 -3.01 1.10 -26.29
N PRO A 166 -1.94 0.40 -26.69
CA PRO A 166 -2.04 -1.02 -26.97
C PRO A 166 -2.61 -1.73 -25.75
N PRO A 167 -3.49 -2.73 -25.95
CA PRO A 167 -4.02 -3.50 -24.83
C PRO A 167 -2.87 -4.16 -24.08
N PHE A 168 -2.93 -4.06 -22.76
CA PHE A 168 -1.99 -4.66 -21.82
C PHE A 168 -2.03 -6.19 -21.91
#